data_53ce065513270c3767ab87d009a0a25b
#
_entry.id   53ce065513270c3767ab87d009a0a25b
#
_cell.length_a   1.000
_cell.length_b   1.000
_cell.length_c   1.000
_cell.angle_alpha   90.00
_cell.angle_beta   90.00
_cell.angle_gamma   90.00
#
_symmetry.space_group_name_H-M   'P 1'
#
loop_
_entity.id
_entity.type
_entity.pdbx_description
1 polymer ?
#
loop_
_entity_poly.entity_id
_entity_poly.type
_entity_poly.pdbx_seq_one_letter_code
_entity_poly.pdbx_strand_id
1 'polypeptide(L)'
;QAETFQNGLFSSEFAESMDIEDELSCFKSEFTFPHTENGNDVVYLCGNSLGIQPKGIRKHISDQLDKWDLQAVEGHFTEPTPWLDIDTIVTNSMAKLVGALPSEVV
;
A
#
# COMPACT_ATOMS: atom_id res chain seq x y z
N GLN A 1 13.31 -17.83 19.91
CA GLN A 1 14.15 -16.66 19.49
C GLN A 1 14.33 -15.68 20.67
N ALA A 2 13.25 -15.25 21.37
CA ALA A 2 13.33 -14.32 22.50
C ALA A 2 14.30 -14.78 23.64
N GLU A 3 14.48 -16.07 23.83
CA GLU A 3 15.39 -16.63 24.82
C GLU A 3 16.88 -16.43 24.47
N THR A 4 17.18 -16.11 23.21
CA THR A 4 18.55 -15.92 22.72
C THR A 4 19.09 -14.51 22.99
N PHE A 5 18.20 -13.55 23.30
CA PHE A 5 18.58 -12.16 23.55
C PHE A 5 18.66 -11.85 25.03
N GLN A 6 19.81 -11.35 25.49
CA GLN A 6 20.03 -11.01 26.91
C GLN A 6 19.05 -9.98 27.46
N ASN A 7 18.53 -9.08 26.61
CA ASN A 7 17.58 -8.03 26.96
C ASN A 7 16.11 -8.40 26.64
N GLY A 8 15.88 -9.61 26.10
CA GLY A 8 14.55 -10.11 25.81
C GLY A 8 13.81 -9.32 24.73
N LEU A 9 12.48 -9.34 24.82
CA LEU A 9 11.55 -8.81 23.80
C LEU A 9 11.64 -7.28 23.58
N PHE A 10 12.27 -6.55 24.47
CA PHE A 10 12.34 -5.08 24.43
C PHE A 10 13.71 -4.56 23.97
N SER A 11 14.58 -5.42 23.48
CA SER A 11 15.88 -4.98 22.96
C SER A 11 15.80 -4.59 21.48
N SER A 12 16.65 -3.65 21.07
CA SER A 12 16.78 -3.25 19.66
C SER A 12 17.25 -4.40 18.78
N GLU A 13 18.15 -5.25 19.30
CA GLU A 13 18.68 -6.42 18.59
C GLU A 13 17.56 -7.44 18.28
N PHE A 14 16.61 -7.62 19.22
CA PHE A 14 15.45 -8.46 18.96
C PHE A 14 14.54 -7.86 17.88
N ALA A 15 14.26 -6.55 17.95
CA ALA A 15 13.46 -5.87 16.93
C ALA A 15 14.12 -5.96 15.55
N GLU A 16 15.42 -5.70 15.44
CA GLU A 16 16.18 -5.82 14.19
C GLU A 16 16.14 -7.24 13.62
N SER A 17 16.23 -8.26 14.48
CA SER A 17 16.13 -9.66 14.00
C SER A 17 14.75 -9.97 13.45
N MET A 18 13.69 -9.46 14.08
CA MET A 18 12.32 -9.62 13.60
C MET A 18 12.09 -8.91 12.26
N ASP A 19 12.66 -7.71 12.08
CA ASP A 19 12.59 -6.96 10.81
C ASP A 19 13.32 -7.70 9.68
N ILE A 20 14.45 -8.34 9.96
CA ILE A 20 15.21 -9.13 8.98
C ILE A 20 14.46 -10.40 8.57
N GLU A 21 13.77 -11.04 9.52
CA GLU A 21 13.02 -12.28 9.30
C GLU A 21 11.62 -12.04 8.72
N ASP A 22 11.17 -10.78 8.63
CA ASP A 22 9.85 -10.44 8.08
C ASP A 22 9.80 -10.70 6.56
N GLU A 23 8.97 -11.66 6.16
CA GLU A 23 8.74 -12.00 4.74
C GLU A 23 8.18 -10.83 3.93
N LEU A 24 7.54 -9.86 4.59
CA LEU A 24 6.95 -8.68 3.97
C LEU A 24 7.92 -7.49 3.88
N SER A 25 9.14 -7.61 4.44
CA SER A 25 10.14 -6.53 4.48
C SER A 25 10.46 -5.95 3.09
N CYS A 26 10.41 -6.78 2.03
CA CYS A 26 10.64 -6.35 0.65
C CYS A 26 9.62 -5.31 0.15
N PHE A 27 8.38 -5.32 0.66
CA PHE A 27 7.35 -4.37 0.27
C PHE A 27 7.56 -2.97 0.85
N LYS A 28 8.38 -2.81 1.88
CA LYS A 28 8.71 -1.49 2.44
C LYS A 28 9.23 -0.54 1.36
N SER A 29 10.01 -1.06 0.42
CA SER A 29 10.57 -0.29 -0.69
C SER A 29 9.54 0.25 -1.67
N GLU A 30 8.31 -0.29 -1.70
CA GLU A 30 7.21 0.15 -2.57
C GLU A 30 6.50 1.41 -2.07
N PHE A 31 6.83 1.89 -0.85
CA PHE A 31 6.21 3.03 -0.23
C PHE A 31 7.19 4.18 -0.02
N THR A 32 6.64 5.41 0.04
CA THR A 32 7.40 6.63 0.33
C THR A 32 7.15 7.02 1.79
N PHE A 33 8.18 6.88 2.63
CA PHE A 33 8.09 7.28 4.03
C PHE A 33 8.36 8.78 4.19
N PRO A 34 7.71 9.46 5.15
CA PRO A 34 8.13 10.78 5.58
C PRO A 34 9.55 10.72 6.14
N HIS A 35 10.31 11.81 5.99
CA HIS A 35 11.65 11.91 6.52
C HIS A 35 11.73 12.94 7.64
N THR A 36 12.63 12.71 8.59
CA THR A 36 13.05 13.69 9.58
C THR A 36 13.86 14.80 8.91
N GLU A 37 14.11 15.90 9.63
CA GLU A 37 15.01 16.99 9.16
C GLU A 37 16.42 16.48 8.81
N ASN A 38 16.86 15.40 9.43
CA ASN A 38 18.16 14.77 9.17
C ASN A 38 18.12 13.73 8.02
N GLY A 39 16.99 13.59 7.34
CA GLY A 39 16.84 12.69 6.19
C GLY A 39 16.59 11.22 6.52
N ASN A 40 16.41 10.87 7.79
CA ASN A 40 16.06 9.50 8.18
C ASN A 40 14.55 9.26 8.03
N ASP A 41 14.16 8.02 7.75
CA ASP A 41 12.76 7.62 7.74
C ASP A 41 12.11 7.86 9.11
N VAL A 42 10.90 8.42 9.09
CA VAL A 42 10.07 8.53 10.29
C VAL A 42 9.45 7.17 10.60
N VAL A 43 9.42 6.77 11.87
CA VAL A 43 8.61 5.65 12.34
C VAL A 43 7.14 6.05 12.26
N TYR A 44 6.45 5.60 11.20
CA TYR A 44 5.09 6.03 10.90
C TYR A 44 4.07 5.01 11.40
N LEU A 45 3.32 5.37 12.45
CA LEU A 45 2.32 4.51 13.09
C LEU A 45 0.88 5.05 12.93
N CYS A 46 0.66 6.01 12.04
CA CYS A 46 -0.64 6.66 11.84
C CYS A 46 -1.43 6.12 10.63
N GLY A 47 -1.09 4.92 10.15
CA GLY A 47 -1.73 4.29 8.98
C GLY A 47 -3.23 4.08 9.11
N ASN A 48 -3.78 4.06 10.32
CA ASN A 48 -5.21 4.02 10.60
C ASN A 48 -5.96 5.29 10.18
N SER A 49 -5.27 6.43 10.11
CA SER A 49 -5.82 7.71 9.66
C SER A 49 -5.54 7.96 8.19
N LEU A 50 -4.28 7.85 7.80
CA LEU A 50 -3.83 7.96 6.41
C LEU A 50 -2.63 7.04 6.21
N GLY A 51 -2.72 6.10 5.30
CA GLY A 51 -1.59 5.25 4.93
C GLY A 51 -0.46 6.03 4.26
N ILE A 52 0.77 5.49 4.33
CA ILE A 52 1.90 6.03 3.57
C ILE A 52 1.69 5.86 2.08
N GLN A 53 2.24 6.77 1.28
CA GLN A 53 2.01 6.82 -0.16
C GLN A 53 2.72 5.66 -0.88
N PRO A 54 1.99 4.82 -1.65
CA PRO A 54 2.62 3.88 -2.59
C PRO A 54 3.36 4.65 -3.70
N LYS A 55 4.58 4.23 -4.05
CA LYS A 55 5.38 4.89 -5.10
C LYS A 55 4.70 4.87 -6.47
N GLY A 56 3.94 3.81 -6.77
CA GLY A 56 3.23 3.65 -8.04
C GLY A 56 2.03 4.58 -8.24
N ILE A 57 1.49 5.22 -7.17
CA ILE A 57 0.23 5.96 -7.26
C ILE A 57 0.27 7.13 -8.26
N ARG A 58 1.44 7.82 -8.34
CA ARG A 58 1.59 8.95 -9.27
C ARG A 58 1.40 8.53 -10.73
N LYS A 59 1.94 7.36 -11.09
CA LYS A 59 1.78 6.81 -12.44
C LYS A 59 0.30 6.50 -12.71
N HIS A 60 -0.38 5.83 -11.79
CA HIS A 60 -1.80 5.51 -11.96
C HIS A 60 -2.68 6.75 -12.15
N ILE A 61 -2.42 7.80 -11.36
CA ILE A 61 -3.15 9.07 -11.52
C ILE A 61 -2.83 9.71 -12.88
N SER A 62 -1.55 9.74 -13.28
CA SER A 62 -1.15 10.30 -14.58
C SER A 62 -1.81 9.55 -15.73
N ASP A 63 -1.82 8.21 -15.67
CA ASP A 63 -2.46 7.39 -16.69
C ASP A 63 -3.97 7.73 -16.85
N GLN A 64 -4.66 8.06 -15.75
CA GLN A 64 -6.07 8.47 -15.82
C GLN A 64 -6.25 9.89 -16.37
N LEU A 65 -5.34 10.81 -16.06
CA LEU A 65 -5.35 12.16 -16.65
C LEU A 65 -5.07 12.10 -18.15
N ASP A 66 -4.10 11.31 -18.59
CA ASP A 66 -3.79 11.09 -19.99
C ASP A 66 -4.98 10.44 -20.73
N LYS A 67 -5.65 9.48 -20.09
CA LYS A 67 -6.86 8.88 -20.61
C LYS A 67 -7.98 9.91 -20.80
N TRP A 68 -8.15 10.81 -19.85
CA TRP A 68 -9.13 11.89 -19.95
C TRP A 68 -8.81 12.84 -21.10
N ASP A 69 -7.54 13.26 -21.23
CA ASP A 69 -7.10 14.14 -22.31
C ASP A 69 -7.36 13.53 -23.70
N LEU A 70 -7.08 12.23 -23.85
CA LEU A 70 -7.17 11.55 -25.14
C LEU A 70 -8.59 11.09 -25.51
N GLN A 71 -9.42 10.75 -24.52
CA GLN A 71 -10.66 10.01 -24.75
C GLN A 71 -11.91 10.73 -24.24
N ALA A 72 -11.78 11.72 -23.36
CA ALA A 72 -12.92 12.44 -22.78
C ALA A 72 -14.02 11.46 -22.30
N VAL A 73 -15.25 11.59 -22.79
CA VAL A 73 -16.38 10.74 -22.38
C VAL A 73 -16.18 9.24 -22.72
N GLU A 74 -15.43 8.91 -23.75
CA GLU A 74 -15.15 7.52 -24.12
C GLU A 74 -14.33 6.79 -23.05
N GLY A 75 -13.59 7.51 -22.18
CA GLY A 75 -12.88 6.96 -21.05
C GLY A 75 -13.77 6.20 -20.06
N HIS A 76 -15.07 6.45 -20.04
CA HIS A 76 -16.03 5.70 -19.24
C HIS A 76 -16.12 4.22 -19.62
N PHE A 77 -15.84 3.88 -20.87
CA PHE A 77 -16.10 2.58 -21.45
C PHE A 77 -14.84 1.86 -21.94
N THR A 78 -13.71 2.56 -22.01
CA THR A 78 -12.49 2.04 -22.64
C THR A 78 -11.62 1.28 -21.66
N GLU A 79 -11.25 0.04 -22.04
CA GLU A 79 -10.24 -0.77 -21.33
C GLU A 79 -8.86 -0.08 -21.31
N PRO A 80 -7.95 -0.40 -20.36
CA PRO A 80 -8.08 -1.49 -19.37
C PRO A 80 -8.84 -1.11 -18.09
N THR A 81 -9.21 0.14 -17.88
CA THR A 81 -9.86 0.64 -16.66
C THR A 81 -11.05 1.52 -17.01
N PRO A 82 -12.20 0.95 -17.44
CA PRO A 82 -13.40 1.73 -17.68
C PRO A 82 -13.83 2.45 -16.39
N TRP A 83 -14.09 3.76 -16.49
CA TRP A 83 -14.46 4.51 -15.29
C TRP A 83 -15.84 4.18 -14.75
N LEU A 84 -16.72 3.69 -15.63
CA LEU A 84 -18.09 3.31 -15.24
C LEU A 84 -18.10 2.15 -14.25
N ASP A 85 -17.15 1.21 -14.40
CA ASP A 85 -17.10 -0.04 -13.64
C ASP A 85 -15.86 -0.09 -12.71
N ILE A 86 -15.32 1.06 -12.30
CA ILE A 86 -14.06 1.14 -11.56
C ILE A 86 -14.12 0.43 -10.20
N ASP A 87 -15.28 0.40 -9.57
CA ASP A 87 -15.55 -0.33 -8.33
C ASP A 87 -15.43 -1.84 -8.52
N THR A 88 -15.88 -2.38 -9.66
CA THR A 88 -15.82 -3.83 -9.94
C THR A 88 -14.38 -4.35 -10.07
N ILE A 89 -13.45 -3.50 -10.53
CA ILE A 89 -12.04 -3.85 -10.71
C ILE A 89 -11.40 -4.23 -9.37
N VAL A 90 -11.79 -3.57 -8.28
CA VAL A 90 -11.20 -3.76 -6.96
C VAL A 90 -12.00 -4.69 -6.05
N THR A 91 -13.25 -5.00 -6.37
CA THR A 91 -14.17 -5.77 -5.52
C THR A 91 -13.58 -7.10 -5.05
N ASN A 92 -13.01 -7.90 -5.95
CA ASN A 92 -12.43 -9.19 -5.58
C ASN A 92 -11.21 -9.07 -4.65
N SER A 93 -10.39 -8.06 -4.83
CA SER A 93 -9.21 -7.81 -3.99
C SER A 93 -9.63 -7.30 -2.61
N MET A 94 -10.60 -6.39 -2.57
CA MET A 94 -11.15 -5.87 -1.32
C MET A 94 -11.86 -6.96 -0.50
N ALA A 95 -12.65 -7.82 -1.14
CA ALA A 95 -13.29 -8.95 -0.48
C ALA A 95 -12.28 -9.86 0.23
N LYS A 96 -11.16 -10.17 -0.43
CA LYS A 96 -10.08 -10.96 0.19
C LYS A 96 -9.45 -10.25 1.40
N LEU A 97 -9.24 -8.94 1.32
CA LEU A 97 -8.64 -8.16 2.41
C LEU A 97 -9.52 -8.12 3.65
N VAL A 98 -10.84 -8.02 3.48
CA VAL A 98 -11.79 -7.93 4.60
C VAL A 98 -12.39 -9.29 4.99
N GLY A 99 -12.06 -10.36 4.28
CA GLY A 99 -12.58 -11.71 4.56
C GLY A 99 -14.05 -11.88 4.18
N ALA A 100 -14.53 -11.15 3.17
CA ALA A 100 -15.91 -11.18 2.69
C ALA A 100 -16.05 -11.92 1.35
N LEU A 101 -17.29 -12.21 0.94
CA LEU A 101 -17.59 -12.61 -0.42
C LEU A 101 -17.62 -11.38 -1.35
N PRO A 102 -17.26 -11.51 -2.64
CA PRO A 102 -17.32 -10.37 -3.58
C PRO A 102 -18.71 -9.72 -3.67
N SER A 103 -19.78 -10.50 -3.49
CA SER A 103 -21.17 -10.00 -3.47
C SER A 103 -21.54 -9.17 -2.23
N GLU A 104 -20.69 -9.15 -1.22
CA GLU A 104 -20.87 -8.38 0.02
C GLU A 104 -20.08 -7.07 0.01
N VAL A 105 -19.30 -6.81 -1.04
CA VAL A 105 -18.47 -5.61 -1.22
C VAL A 105 -19.07 -4.76 -2.34
N VAL A 106 -19.44 -3.53 -2.01
CA VAL A 106 -20.03 -2.53 -2.91
C VAL A 106 -19.26 -1.22 -2.85
#